data_a7a99d5d3df3a7790bd11ce152ba7a0c
#
_entry.id   a7a99d5d3df3a7790bd11ce152ba7a0c
#
_cell.length_a   1.000
_cell.length_b   1.000
_cell.length_c   1.000
_cell.angle_alpha   90.00
_cell.angle_beta   90.00
_cell.angle_gamma   90.00
#
_symmetry.space_group_name_H-M   'P 1'
#
loop_
_entity.id
_entity.type
_entity.pdbx_description
1 polymer ?
#
loop_
_entity_poly.entity_id
_entity_poly.type
_entity_poly.pdbx_seq_one_letter_code
_entity_poly.pdbx_strand_id
1 'polypeptide(L)'
;MSLRIVAVSAPYWPEGKFVNHSLKSEDPVSLFNACRYAAFLAENGIGVWGESNWAESRKKRRESILLMNSLKEEISYFDSLLKREKPNLLLIGAMTLCLPGAVAIAKRAREILGEKVCIVLGGWHSTESIYLDTYLSIVKHHVSSPLRMMSEGYIDSVFDLVVSGEAEHLVAKIGDIVNLLDRKEKPFNKICDYLDELSYIPGDWIIGWLKDGKIGVFRGRGYPLNKDELMSPCSMFGVRASFDVFQGRKTAHVFSDSGRGCVYSCDFCSESADVCGSLIQINTSANRLYKQLRDAEKVIKEEDSSFQASAFIEDSSVLAGSTASLQKLVDLFSDHPIDISFGGQLTIDQALARIDVLKELKKVGFDYLFVGIETMNPDLVSGMVKVKRSEDSWIVRSEKLFASLSEIGISCGASLLFGIGETQKSRISLFEQIVKWRRSYKFPSPIAINWAVQHPRKGNDGGANYRYVNWGIPVGPFLDAFKDFGEASVSYPIAGQDPPRLEEVKELVDIYHEILQ
;
A
#
# COMPACT_ATOMS: atom_id res chain seq x y z
N MET A 1 -15.93 5.01 29.17
CA MET A 1 -14.45 4.84 29.23
C MET A 1 -13.87 5.61 28.07
N SER A 2 -12.65 6.15 28.16
CA SER A 2 -12.02 6.77 26.98
C SER A 2 -11.60 5.69 25.98
N LEU A 3 -11.75 5.97 24.69
CA LEU A 3 -11.29 5.12 23.61
C LEU A 3 -9.76 5.06 23.63
N ARG A 4 -9.21 3.84 23.72
CA ARG A 4 -7.77 3.58 23.74
C ARG A 4 -7.40 2.70 22.55
N ILE A 5 -6.58 3.24 21.67
CA ILE A 5 -6.24 2.65 20.38
C ILE A 5 -4.77 2.22 20.37
N VAL A 6 -4.51 1.05 19.81
CA VAL A 6 -3.21 0.65 19.30
C VAL A 6 -3.38 0.23 17.87
N ALA A 7 -2.48 0.70 16.99
CA ALA A 7 -2.44 0.30 15.59
C ALA A 7 -1.13 -0.43 15.30
N VAL A 8 -1.20 -1.55 14.60
CA VAL A 8 -0.05 -2.41 14.33
C VAL A 8 -0.02 -2.79 12.86
N SER A 9 1.12 -2.59 12.20
CA SER A 9 1.37 -3.27 10.94
C SER A 9 1.83 -4.69 11.22
N ALA A 10 1.19 -5.67 10.58
CA ALA A 10 1.50 -7.06 10.82
C ALA A 10 2.90 -7.42 10.28
N PRO A 11 3.68 -8.23 11.01
CA PRO A 11 4.97 -8.69 10.53
C PRO A 11 4.80 -9.65 9.35
N TYR A 12 5.82 -9.74 8.53
CA TYR A 12 5.86 -10.62 7.38
C TYR A 12 5.69 -12.09 7.79
N TRP A 13 6.39 -12.48 8.83
CA TRP A 13 6.55 -13.88 9.19
C TRP A 13 6.43 -14.07 10.68
N PRO A 14 5.62 -15.04 11.15
CA PRO A 14 5.47 -15.26 12.59
C PRO A 14 6.77 -15.61 13.31
N GLU A 15 7.65 -16.36 12.64
CA GLU A 15 8.91 -16.82 13.24
C GLU A 15 10.08 -15.85 13.09
N GLY A 16 9.91 -14.75 12.41
CA GLY A 16 10.92 -13.69 12.33
C GLY A 16 12.20 -14.04 11.58
N LYS A 17 12.16 -15.01 10.68
CA LYS A 17 13.34 -15.39 9.87
C LYS A 17 13.55 -14.48 8.67
N PHE A 18 12.54 -13.70 8.32
CA PHE A 18 12.57 -12.83 7.17
C PHE A 18 12.45 -11.38 7.60
N VAL A 19 13.47 -10.61 7.28
CA VAL A 19 13.48 -9.15 7.46
C VAL A 19 13.51 -8.53 6.09
N ASN A 20 12.36 -8.03 5.64
CA ASN A 20 12.33 -7.21 4.45
C ASN A 20 12.89 -5.82 4.79
N HIS A 21 14.08 -5.51 4.29
CA HIS A 21 14.71 -4.21 4.51
C HIS A 21 13.93 -3.06 3.85
N SER A 22 13.14 -3.33 2.82
CA SER A 22 12.29 -2.31 2.19
C SER A 22 11.09 -1.95 3.07
N LEU A 23 10.58 -2.87 3.88
CA LEU A 23 9.54 -2.57 4.88
C LEU A 23 10.08 -1.82 6.11
N LYS A 24 11.39 -1.83 6.35
CA LYS A 24 12.03 -0.94 7.32
C LYS A 24 12.02 0.53 6.89
N SER A 25 11.67 0.81 5.65
CA SER A 25 11.44 2.19 5.19
C SER A 25 10.23 2.84 5.84
N GLU A 26 9.55 2.10 6.73
CA GLU A 26 8.76 2.64 7.82
C GLU A 26 7.66 3.60 7.39
N ASP A 27 6.99 3.26 6.30
CA ASP A 27 5.76 3.96 5.98
C ASP A 27 4.54 3.25 6.58
N PRO A 28 3.98 3.77 7.67
CA PRO A 28 2.74 3.24 8.22
C PRO A 28 1.54 3.57 7.34
N VAL A 29 1.70 4.43 6.35
CA VAL A 29 0.59 5.08 5.65
C VAL A 29 -0.19 4.11 4.80
N SER A 30 0.48 3.28 4.02
CA SER A 30 -0.19 2.30 3.16
C SER A 30 -1.05 1.31 3.96
N LEU A 31 -0.66 1.04 5.21
CA LEU A 31 -1.36 0.13 6.10
C LEU A 31 -2.45 0.81 6.93
N PHE A 32 -2.27 2.08 7.28
CA PHE A 32 -3.16 2.83 8.16
C PHE A 32 -3.91 3.98 7.46
N ASN A 33 -4.00 3.95 6.14
CA ASN A 33 -4.68 5.00 5.37
C ASN A 33 -6.13 5.20 5.84
N ALA A 34 -6.82 4.10 6.20
CA ALA A 34 -8.16 4.15 6.75
C ALA A 34 -8.25 4.86 8.14
N CYS A 35 -7.12 5.10 8.81
CA CYS A 35 -7.07 5.82 10.09
C CYS A 35 -7.03 7.35 9.94
N ARG A 36 -6.88 7.90 8.72
CA ARG A 36 -6.67 9.33 8.47
C ARG A 36 -7.82 10.21 8.95
N TYR A 37 -9.07 9.75 8.80
CA TYR A 37 -10.23 10.48 9.30
C TYR A 37 -10.34 10.39 10.82
N ALA A 38 -10.12 9.22 11.40
CA ALA A 38 -10.08 9.04 12.85
C ALA A 38 -9.01 9.92 13.53
N ALA A 39 -7.81 10.02 12.91
CA ALA A 39 -6.76 10.91 13.38
C ALA A 39 -7.15 12.40 13.26
N PHE A 40 -7.87 12.78 12.19
CA PHE A 40 -8.41 14.12 12.05
C PHE A 40 -9.41 14.46 13.17
N LEU A 41 -10.33 13.55 13.50
CA LEU A 41 -11.27 13.74 14.60
C LEU A 41 -10.53 13.89 15.95
N ALA A 42 -9.52 13.05 16.17
CA ALA A 42 -8.71 13.12 17.39
C ALA A 42 -7.96 14.45 17.53
N GLU A 43 -7.30 14.91 16.46
CA GLU A 43 -6.55 16.16 16.43
C GLU A 43 -7.44 17.39 16.69
N ASN A 44 -8.69 17.33 16.21
CA ASN A 44 -9.65 18.42 16.34
C ASN A 44 -10.55 18.32 17.58
N GLY A 45 -10.31 17.37 18.48
CA GLY A 45 -11.08 17.21 19.72
C GLY A 45 -12.54 16.79 19.48
N ILE A 46 -12.81 16.04 18.41
CA ILE A 46 -14.18 15.70 17.99
C ILE A 46 -14.60 14.32 18.53
N GLY A 47 -15.73 14.29 19.22
CA GLY A 47 -16.35 13.06 19.71
C GLY A 47 -15.43 12.22 20.61
N VAL A 48 -15.62 10.91 20.64
CA VAL A 48 -14.83 10.00 21.48
C VAL A 48 -13.35 9.93 21.04
N TRP A 49 -13.06 10.27 19.79
CA TRP A 49 -11.70 10.36 19.27
C TRP A 49 -10.95 11.54 19.87
N GLY A 50 -11.63 12.67 20.08
CA GLY A 50 -11.08 13.85 20.75
C GLY A 50 -10.75 13.61 22.23
N GLU A 51 -11.29 12.57 22.85
CA GLU A 51 -11.00 12.15 24.24
C GLU A 51 -10.10 10.89 24.29
N SER A 52 -9.65 10.38 23.16
CA SER A 52 -8.84 9.17 23.04
C SER A 52 -7.35 9.45 23.27
N ASN A 53 -6.55 8.36 23.41
CA ASN A 53 -5.09 8.50 23.43
C ASN A 53 -4.50 9.03 22.10
N TRP A 54 -5.30 9.09 21.02
CA TRP A 54 -4.90 9.73 19.75
C TRP A 54 -5.12 11.24 19.71
N ALA A 55 -5.93 11.78 20.63
CA ALA A 55 -6.13 13.24 20.79
C ALA A 55 -4.94 13.96 21.44
N GLU A 56 -4.03 13.21 22.06
CA GLU A 56 -2.77 13.75 22.55
C GLU A 56 -1.91 14.25 21.36
N SER A 57 -0.73 14.78 21.63
CA SER A 57 0.15 15.27 20.56
C SER A 57 0.47 14.18 19.52
N ARG A 58 0.82 14.57 18.28
CA ARG A 58 1.29 13.64 17.23
C ARG A 58 2.37 12.69 17.74
N LYS A 59 3.30 13.16 18.57
CA LYS A 59 4.34 12.33 19.18
C LYS A 59 3.75 11.20 20.03
N LYS A 60 2.74 11.50 20.84
CA LYS A 60 2.04 10.52 21.68
C LYS A 60 1.23 9.52 20.84
N ARG A 61 0.52 10.01 19.83
CA ARG A 61 -0.21 9.17 18.87
C ARG A 61 0.73 8.17 18.19
N ARG A 62 1.94 8.60 17.79
CA ARG A 62 2.99 7.75 17.22
C ARG A 62 3.44 6.65 18.19
N GLU A 63 3.40 6.85 19.51
CA GLU A 63 3.77 5.85 20.51
C GLU A 63 2.76 4.68 20.61
N SER A 64 1.53 4.86 20.13
CA SER A 64 0.51 3.81 20.07
C SER A 64 0.50 3.05 18.73
N ILE A 65 1.48 3.30 17.87
CA ILE A 65 1.62 2.68 16.56
C ILE A 65 2.90 1.88 16.52
N LEU A 66 2.76 0.60 16.14
CA LEU A 66 3.88 -0.32 15.99
C LEU A 66 3.97 -0.82 14.56
N LEU A 67 5.12 -0.61 13.94
CA LEU A 67 5.47 -1.20 12.65
C LEU A 67 6.31 -2.45 12.93
N MET A 68 5.70 -3.62 12.77
CA MET A 68 6.39 -4.89 13.01
C MET A 68 7.00 -5.44 11.73
N ASN A 69 8.29 -5.71 11.76
CA ASN A 69 9.01 -6.41 10.70
C ASN A 69 9.23 -7.89 11.06
N SER A 70 9.42 -8.17 12.35
CA SER A 70 9.69 -9.51 12.85
C SER A 70 8.95 -9.74 14.16
N LEU A 71 8.09 -10.75 14.18
CA LEU A 71 7.39 -11.12 15.41
C LEU A 71 8.39 -11.53 16.52
N LYS A 72 9.39 -12.33 16.18
CA LYS A 72 10.37 -12.84 17.14
C LYS A 72 11.17 -11.74 17.83
N GLU A 73 11.56 -10.71 17.12
CA GLU A 73 12.37 -9.61 17.64
C GLU A 73 11.54 -8.59 18.41
N GLU A 74 10.30 -8.34 17.96
CA GLU A 74 9.47 -7.24 18.43
C GLU A 74 8.32 -7.64 19.34
N ILE A 75 8.11 -8.96 19.57
CA ILE A 75 7.01 -9.46 20.39
C ILE A 75 7.04 -8.88 21.81
N SER A 76 8.22 -8.75 22.41
CA SER A 76 8.37 -8.22 23.77
C SER A 76 7.97 -6.75 23.86
N TYR A 77 8.28 -5.98 22.81
CA TYR A 77 7.84 -4.59 22.71
C TYR A 77 6.32 -4.50 22.51
N PHE A 78 5.76 -5.34 21.64
CA PHE A 78 4.32 -5.43 21.45
C PHE A 78 3.58 -5.78 22.74
N ASP A 79 4.06 -6.77 23.51
CA ASP A 79 3.53 -7.12 24.81
C ASP A 79 3.54 -5.93 25.79
N SER A 80 4.66 -5.21 25.81
CA SER A 80 4.83 -4.04 26.66
C SER A 80 3.88 -2.90 26.26
N LEU A 81 3.70 -2.70 24.95
CA LEU A 81 2.77 -1.73 24.40
C LEU A 81 1.32 -2.05 24.81
N LEU A 82 0.88 -3.30 24.64
CA LEU A 82 -0.46 -3.72 25.02
C LEU A 82 -0.72 -3.59 26.52
N LYS A 83 0.25 -3.95 27.37
CA LYS A 83 0.14 -3.83 28.84
C LYS A 83 0.12 -2.37 29.30
N ARG A 84 0.86 -1.49 28.63
CA ARG A 84 0.91 -0.04 28.91
C ARG A 84 -0.36 0.65 28.48
N GLU A 85 -0.73 0.49 27.20
CA GLU A 85 -1.84 1.19 26.61
C GLU A 85 -3.20 0.61 26.99
N LYS A 86 -3.27 -0.70 27.23
CA LYS A 86 -4.52 -1.44 27.52
C LYS A 86 -5.64 -1.06 26.55
N PRO A 87 -5.40 -1.22 25.23
CA PRO A 87 -6.36 -0.75 24.24
C PRO A 87 -7.70 -1.49 24.36
N ASN A 88 -8.78 -0.78 24.09
CA ASN A 88 -10.10 -1.38 23.80
C ASN A 88 -10.35 -1.50 22.28
N LEU A 89 -9.50 -0.88 21.46
CA LEU A 89 -9.50 -1.02 20.01
C LEU A 89 -8.08 -1.31 19.51
N LEU A 90 -7.89 -2.47 18.89
CA LEU A 90 -6.65 -2.86 18.23
C LEU A 90 -6.88 -2.92 16.71
N LEU A 91 -6.22 -2.04 15.97
CA LEU A 91 -6.26 -1.98 14.51
C LEU A 91 -5.03 -2.69 13.94
N ILE A 92 -5.25 -3.69 13.10
CA ILE A 92 -4.17 -4.46 12.46
C ILE A 92 -4.26 -4.23 10.95
N GLY A 93 -3.18 -3.69 10.36
CA GLY A 93 -3.03 -3.58 8.92
C GLY A 93 -2.19 -4.75 8.39
N ALA A 94 -2.66 -5.42 7.33
CA ALA A 94 -1.92 -6.52 6.72
C ALA A 94 -1.96 -6.48 5.19
N MET A 95 -0.80 -6.70 4.58
CA MET A 95 -0.67 -7.16 3.20
C MET A 95 -0.84 -8.68 3.14
N THR A 96 -0.96 -9.23 1.95
CA THR A 96 -1.19 -10.67 1.76
C THR A 96 -0.15 -11.54 2.47
N LEU A 97 1.12 -11.24 2.31
CA LEU A 97 2.22 -11.99 2.96
C LEU A 97 2.29 -11.80 4.48
N CYS A 98 1.61 -10.79 5.01
CA CYS A 98 1.61 -10.49 6.44
C CYS A 98 0.41 -11.11 7.20
N LEU A 99 -0.51 -11.80 6.54
CA LEU A 99 -1.67 -12.36 7.24
C LEU A 99 -1.29 -13.38 8.33
N PRO A 100 -0.31 -14.28 8.15
CA PRO A 100 0.12 -15.16 9.24
C PRO A 100 0.63 -14.40 10.46
N GLY A 101 1.39 -13.34 10.24
CA GLY A 101 1.82 -12.42 11.29
C GLY A 101 0.64 -11.71 11.97
N ALA A 102 -0.35 -11.25 11.19
CA ALA A 102 -1.56 -10.64 11.74
C ALA A 102 -2.33 -11.60 12.66
N VAL A 103 -2.46 -12.87 12.25
CA VAL A 103 -3.08 -13.91 13.09
C VAL A 103 -2.28 -14.12 14.38
N ALA A 104 -0.95 -14.20 14.29
CA ALA A 104 -0.07 -14.41 15.44
C ALA A 104 -0.18 -13.26 16.47
N ILE A 105 -0.14 -11.99 16.01
CA ILE A 105 -0.27 -10.84 16.91
C ILE A 105 -1.69 -10.70 17.48
N ALA A 106 -2.73 -11.06 16.72
CA ALA A 106 -4.09 -11.08 17.22
C ALA A 106 -4.28 -12.13 18.32
N LYS A 107 -3.75 -13.35 18.15
CA LYS A 107 -3.70 -14.38 19.21
C LYS A 107 -3.00 -13.85 20.45
N ARG A 108 -1.84 -13.25 20.29
CA ARG A 108 -1.08 -12.69 21.39
C ARG A 108 -1.83 -11.58 22.13
N ALA A 109 -2.54 -10.73 21.40
CA ALA A 109 -3.39 -9.71 22.01
C ALA A 109 -4.54 -10.33 22.82
N ARG A 110 -5.17 -11.41 22.33
CA ARG A 110 -6.18 -12.17 23.11
C ARG A 110 -5.62 -12.78 24.38
N GLU A 111 -4.41 -13.32 24.34
CA GLU A 111 -3.75 -13.87 25.54
C GLU A 111 -3.53 -12.80 26.62
N ILE A 112 -3.15 -11.58 26.24
CA ILE A 112 -2.82 -10.49 27.16
C ILE A 112 -4.06 -9.74 27.64
N LEU A 113 -5.00 -9.43 26.74
CA LEU A 113 -6.13 -8.53 26.98
C LEU A 113 -7.47 -9.26 27.13
N GLY A 114 -7.53 -10.52 26.69
CA GLY A 114 -8.77 -11.32 26.67
C GLY A 114 -9.80 -10.73 25.69
N GLU A 115 -11.06 -10.88 26.02
CA GLU A 115 -12.20 -10.42 25.22
C GLU A 115 -12.50 -8.92 25.37
N LYS A 116 -11.68 -8.19 26.11
CA LYS A 116 -11.88 -6.76 26.40
C LYS A 116 -11.41 -5.82 25.28
N VAL A 117 -10.73 -6.35 24.29
CA VAL A 117 -10.23 -5.63 23.13
C VAL A 117 -11.02 -6.01 21.89
N CYS A 118 -11.46 -5.03 21.13
CA CYS A 118 -11.98 -5.23 19.78
C CYS A 118 -10.79 -5.27 18.81
N ILE A 119 -10.61 -6.38 18.11
CA ILE A 119 -9.55 -6.59 17.13
C ILE A 119 -10.12 -6.45 15.72
N VAL A 120 -9.67 -5.43 15.00
CA VAL A 120 -10.09 -5.14 13.64
C VAL A 120 -8.92 -5.40 12.68
N LEU A 121 -9.12 -6.30 11.73
CA LEU A 121 -8.19 -6.50 10.62
C LEU A 121 -8.62 -5.66 9.42
N GLY A 122 -7.68 -4.92 8.87
CA GLY A 122 -7.81 -4.17 7.62
C GLY A 122 -6.56 -4.29 6.78
N GLY A 123 -6.37 -3.35 5.86
CA GLY A 123 -5.22 -3.30 4.97
C GLY A 123 -5.50 -3.97 3.62
N TRP A 124 -4.43 -4.08 2.83
CA TRP A 124 -4.55 -4.46 1.43
C TRP A 124 -5.09 -5.87 1.23
N HIS A 125 -4.65 -6.84 2.04
CA HIS A 125 -5.13 -8.22 1.94
C HIS A 125 -6.66 -8.34 2.13
N SER A 126 -7.21 -7.64 3.12
CA SER A 126 -8.65 -7.62 3.32
C SER A 126 -9.37 -7.01 2.11
N THR A 127 -8.81 -5.94 1.54
CA THR A 127 -9.37 -5.24 0.38
C THR A 127 -9.34 -6.09 -0.90
N GLU A 128 -8.28 -6.86 -1.12
CA GLU A 128 -8.17 -7.75 -2.28
C GLU A 128 -9.05 -9.01 -2.15
N SER A 129 -9.17 -9.54 -0.95
CA SER A 129 -9.79 -10.86 -0.72
C SER A 129 -11.29 -10.80 -0.37
N ILE A 130 -11.82 -9.61 -0.03
CA ILE A 130 -13.24 -9.36 0.25
C ILE A 130 -13.68 -8.18 -0.60
N TYR A 131 -14.51 -8.42 -1.60
CA TYR A 131 -14.89 -7.40 -2.56
C TYR A 131 -16.31 -7.58 -3.09
N LEU A 132 -16.87 -6.51 -3.61
CA LEU A 132 -18.15 -6.52 -4.31
C LEU A 132 -17.96 -7.04 -5.73
N ASP A 133 -18.65 -8.12 -6.07
CA ASP A 133 -18.89 -8.46 -7.47
C ASP A 133 -20.00 -7.54 -8.01
N THR A 134 -19.59 -6.56 -8.82
CA THR A 134 -20.54 -5.55 -9.31
C THR A 134 -21.57 -6.12 -10.27
N TYR A 135 -21.25 -7.20 -10.99
CA TYR A 135 -22.16 -7.87 -11.90
C TYR A 135 -23.25 -8.64 -11.15
N LEU A 136 -22.87 -9.38 -10.11
CA LEU A 136 -23.81 -10.15 -9.30
C LEU A 136 -24.39 -9.35 -8.12
N SER A 137 -23.85 -8.18 -7.83
CA SER A 137 -24.20 -7.34 -6.67
C SER A 137 -24.07 -8.07 -5.32
N ILE A 138 -23.13 -9.02 -5.22
CA ILE A 138 -22.86 -9.79 -4.02
C ILE A 138 -21.42 -9.54 -3.52
N VAL A 139 -21.24 -9.66 -2.21
CA VAL A 139 -19.89 -9.68 -1.62
C VAL A 139 -19.27 -11.05 -1.85
N LYS A 140 -18.12 -11.08 -2.46
CA LYS A 140 -17.30 -12.27 -2.66
C LYS A 140 -16.19 -12.38 -1.62
N HIS A 141 -15.92 -13.61 -1.24
CA HIS A 141 -14.82 -13.99 -0.37
C HIS A 141 -13.90 -14.93 -1.14
N HIS A 142 -12.72 -14.43 -1.45
CA HIS A 142 -11.65 -15.27 -1.98
C HIS A 142 -11.29 -16.38 -0.97
N VAL A 143 -10.71 -17.49 -1.41
CA VAL A 143 -10.30 -18.59 -0.50
C VAL A 143 -9.31 -18.14 0.57
N SER A 144 -8.53 -17.11 0.29
CA SER A 144 -7.59 -16.48 1.24
C SER A 144 -8.22 -15.40 2.11
N SER A 145 -9.52 -15.12 1.95
CA SER A 145 -10.21 -14.13 2.78
C SER A 145 -10.11 -14.53 4.26
N PRO A 146 -9.71 -13.64 5.14
CA PRO A 146 -9.61 -13.93 6.57
C PRO A 146 -10.91 -14.47 7.16
N LEU A 147 -12.07 -13.95 6.71
CA LEU A 147 -13.37 -14.43 7.16
C LEU A 147 -13.63 -15.86 6.72
N ARG A 148 -13.33 -16.18 5.46
CA ARG A 148 -13.50 -17.53 4.94
C ARG A 148 -12.54 -18.51 5.61
N MET A 149 -11.29 -18.14 5.78
CA MET A 149 -10.29 -18.96 6.45
C MET A 149 -10.65 -19.24 7.91
N MET A 150 -11.19 -18.22 8.64
CA MET A 150 -11.72 -18.44 10.01
C MET A 150 -12.94 -19.37 10.00
N SER A 151 -13.87 -19.20 9.07
CA SER A 151 -15.09 -20.02 9.01
C SER A 151 -14.82 -21.47 8.65
N GLU A 152 -13.79 -21.72 7.83
CA GLU A 152 -13.35 -23.05 7.41
C GLU A 152 -12.32 -23.68 8.38
N GLY A 153 -11.89 -22.95 9.42
CA GLY A 153 -10.96 -23.44 10.44
C GLY A 153 -9.50 -23.51 10.00
N TYR A 154 -9.13 -22.84 8.91
CA TYR A 154 -7.72 -22.74 8.48
C TYR A 154 -6.89 -21.81 9.36
N ILE A 155 -7.52 -20.78 9.92
CA ILE A 155 -6.95 -19.91 10.94
C ILE A 155 -7.90 -19.78 12.11
N ASP A 156 -7.37 -19.46 13.29
CA ASP A 156 -8.21 -19.25 14.47
C ASP A 156 -9.08 -18.00 14.31
N SER A 157 -10.27 -18.03 14.92
CA SER A 157 -11.21 -16.90 14.94
C SER A 157 -10.75 -15.82 15.93
N VAL A 158 -9.74 -15.06 15.53
CA VAL A 158 -9.05 -14.06 16.37
C VAL A 158 -9.48 -12.61 16.10
N PHE A 159 -10.04 -12.35 14.92
CA PHE A 159 -10.52 -11.03 14.54
C PHE A 159 -12.00 -10.88 14.84
N ASP A 160 -12.38 -9.80 15.54
CA ASP A 160 -13.79 -9.47 15.75
C ASP A 160 -14.43 -8.92 14.49
N LEU A 161 -13.67 -8.11 13.75
CA LEU A 161 -14.11 -7.46 12.52
C LEU A 161 -13.02 -7.53 11.47
N VAL A 162 -13.42 -7.66 10.22
CA VAL A 162 -12.56 -7.54 9.04
C VAL A 162 -13.14 -6.44 8.15
N VAL A 163 -12.29 -5.47 7.78
CA VAL A 163 -12.68 -4.28 7.03
C VAL A 163 -11.95 -4.23 5.70
N SER A 164 -12.68 -4.00 4.63
CA SER A 164 -12.20 -3.90 3.25
C SER A 164 -12.64 -2.57 2.62
N GLY A 165 -11.86 -2.05 1.70
CA GLY A 165 -12.21 -0.89 0.88
C GLY A 165 -11.88 0.48 1.49
N GLU A 166 -12.61 1.53 1.08
CA GLU A 166 -12.45 2.91 1.56
C GLU A 166 -13.16 3.08 2.91
N ALA A 167 -12.46 2.78 3.99
CA ALA A 167 -13.03 2.60 5.31
C ALA A 167 -12.69 3.74 6.29
N GLU A 168 -12.25 4.90 5.84
CA GLU A 168 -11.78 6.00 6.67
C GLU A 168 -12.84 6.45 7.68
N HIS A 169 -14.06 6.71 7.21
CA HIS A 169 -15.17 7.07 8.09
C HIS A 169 -15.72 5.87 8.87
N LEU A 170 -15.66 4.67 8.29
CA LEU A 170 -16.09 3.45 8.97
C LEU A 170 -15.22 3.16 10.19
N VAL A 171 -13.89 3.29 10.07
CA VAL A 171 -12.96 3.10 11.21
C VAL A 171 -13.28 4.07 12.34
N ALA A 172 -13.59 5.33 12.00
CA ALA A 172 -14.01 6.30 13.00
C ALA A 172 -15.30 5.85 13.72
N LYS A 173 -16.31 5.38 12.98
CA LYS A 173 -17.58 4.90 13.57
C LYS A 173 -17.39 3.60 14.37
N ILE A 174 -16.47 2.71 13.97
CA ILE A 174 -16.12 1.53 14.78
C ILE A 174 -15.60 1.97 16.16
N GLY A 175 -14.74 2.98 16.23
CA GLY A 175 -14.26 3.53 17.49
C GLY A 175 -15.39 4.08 18.36
N ASP A 176 -16.36 4.81 17.77
CA ASP A 176 -17.55 5.28 18.48
C ASP A 176 -18.34 4.11 19.08
N ILE A 177 -18.58 3.06 18.29
CA ILE A 177 -19.32 1.86 18.75
C ILE A 177 -18.54 1.13 19.85
N VAL A 178 -17.23 0.93 19.68
CA VAL A 178 -16.38 0.28 20.68
C VAL A 178 -16.38 1.03 22.00
N ASN A 179 -16.45 2.36 21.97
CA ASN A 179 -16.54 3.17 23.20
C ASN A 179 -17.88 2.99 23.94
N LEU A 180 -18.93 2.55 23.26
CA LEU A 180 -20.26 2.28 23.83
C LEU A 180 -20.40 0.85 24.35
N LEU A 181 -19.45 -0.06 24.02
CA LEU A 181 -19.55 -1.46 24.44
C LEU A 181 -19.40 -1.61 25.95
N ASP A 182 -20.28 -2.39 26.55
CA ASP A 182 -19.99 -2.97 27.85
C ASP A 182 -18.92 -4.07 27.69
N ARG A 183 -18.05 -4.24 28.70
CA ARG A 183 -16.85 -5.12 28.64
C ARG A 183 -17.13 -6.60 28.30
N LYS A 184 -18.40 -7.00 28.30
CA LYS A 184 -18.84 -8.37 27.99
C LYS A 184 -19.50 -8.52 26.63
N GLU A 185 -19.70 -7.43 25.91
CA GLU A 185 -20.44 -7.41 24.64
C GLU A 185 -19.50 -7.65 23.45
N LYS A 186 -19.89 -8.52 22.53
CA LYS A 186 -19.12 -8.75 21.31
C LYS A 186 -19.38 -7.59 20.32
N PRO A 187 -18.32 -7.03 19.69
CA PRO A 187 -18.43 -5.88 18.82
C PRO A 187 -19.44 -6.06 17.68
N PHE A 188 -19.54 -7.25 17.07
CA PHE A 188 -20.47 -7.50 15.98
C PHE A 188 -21.94 -7.43 16.41
N ASN A 189 -22.29 -7.80 17.65
CA ASN A 189 -23.67 -7.67 18.13
C ASN A 189 -24.09 -6.21 18.11
N LYS A 190 -23.21 -5.33 18.58
CA LYS A 190 -23.49 -3.89 18.62
C LYS A 190 -23.50 -3.27 17.22
N ILE A 191 -22.61 -3.73 16.34
CA ILE A 191 -22.60 -3.28 14.93
C ILE A 191 -23.91 -3.59 14.25
N CYS A 192 -24.51 -4.77 14.51
CA CYS A 192 -25.81 -5.11 13.95
C CYS A 192 -26.93 -4.14 14.36
N ASP A 193 -26.83 -3.51 15.54
CA ASP A 193 -27.80 -2.50 15.98
C ASP A 193 -27.70 -1.17 15.21
N TYR A 194 -26.53 -0.92 14.56
CA TYR A 194 -26.24 0.32 13.83
C TYR A 194 -26.18 0.18 12.31
N LEU A 195 -26.57 -0.99 11.73
CA LEU A 195 -26.43 -1.23 10.29
C LEU A 195 -27.09 -0.16 9.43
N ASP A 196 -28.26 0.33 9.84
CA ASP A 196 -28.96 1.39 9.10
C ASP A 196 -28.15 2.69 9.07
N GLU A 197 -27.58 3.09 10.20
CA GLU A 197 -26.71 4.28 10.28
C GLU A 197 -25.41 4.06 9.49
N LEU A 198 -24.80 2.89 9.61
CA LEU A 198 -23.58 2.53 8.89
C LEU A 198 -23.78 2.63 7.38
N SER A 199 -24.96 2.32 6.87
CA SER A 199 -25.25 2.37 5.44
C SER A 199 -25.02 3.75 4.79
N TYR A 200 -25.08 4.83 5.56
CA TYR A 200 -24.91 6.21 5.11
C TYR A 200 -23.47 6.72 5.27
N ILE A 201 -22.56 5.94 5.87
CA ILE A 201 -21.18 6.33 6.05
C ILE A 201 -20.46 6.38 4.69
N PRO A 202 -19.75 7.49 4.37
CA PRO A 202 -19.01 7.63 3.12
C PRO A 202 -17.93 6.57 2.94
N GLY A 203 -17.59 6.29 1.70
CA GLY A 203 -16.60 5.31 1.27
C GLY A 203 -17.23 4.07 0.64
N ASP A 204 -16.48 3.41 -0.22
CA ASP A 204 -16.82 2.08 -0.76
C ASP A 204 -16.14 1.03 0.11
N TRP A 205 -16.83 0.59 1.14
CA TRP A 205 -16.30 -0.29 2.16
C TRP A 205 -17.22 -1.49 2.42
N ILE A 206 -16.60 -2.55 2.92
CA ILE A 206 -17.28 -3.76 3.42
C ILE A 206 -16.73 -4.03 4.83
N ILE A 207 -17.63 -4.34 5.77
CA ILE A 207 -17.31 -4.85 7.09
C ILE A 207 -17.83 -6.27 7.22
N GLY A 208 -17.04 -7.16 7.79
CA GLY A 208 -17.44 -8.54 8.02
C GLY A 208 -17.02 -9.06 9.38
N TRP A 209 -17.69 -10.09 9.83
CA TRP A 209 -17.47 -10.78 11.11
C TRP A 209 -17.82 -12.25 11.01
N LEU A 210 -17.41 -13.03 12.00
CA LEU A 210 -17.79 -14.42 12.15
C LEU A 210 -18.73 -14.57 13.36
N LYS A 211 -19.90 -15.16 13.16
CA LYS A 211 -20.86 -15.49 14.21
C LYS A 211 -21.30 -16.94 14.07
N ASP A 212 -21.08 -17.74 15.12
CA ASP A 212 -21.47 -19.16 15.15
C ASP A 212 -20.98 -19.93 13.91
N GLY A 213 -19.72 -19.69 13.50
CA GLY A 213 -19.10 -20.29 12.30
C GLY A 213 -19.61 -19.74 10.97
N LYS A 214 -20.57 -18.81 10.97
CA LYS A 214 -21.11 -18.21 9.75
C LYS A 214 -20.56 -16.81 9.53
N ILE A 215 -20.25 -16.51 8.27
CA ILE A 215 -19.79 -15.19 7.85
C ILE A 215 -20.99 -14.25 7.74
N GLY A 216 -20.93 -13.15 8.50
CA GLY A 216 -21.79 -11.99 8.32
C GLY A 216 -21.04 -10.89 7.61
N VAL A 217 -21.68 -10.19 6.68
CA VAL A 217 -21.10 -9.04 5.99
C VAL A 217 -22.13 -7.94 5.83
N PHE A 218 -21.64 -6.70 5.84
CA PHE A 218 -22.42 -5.53 5.51
C PHE A 218 -21.57 -4.57 4.67
N ARG A 219 -22.18 -3.83 3.74
CA ARG A 219 -21.49 -2.85 2.91
C ARG A 219 -22.13 -1.48 2.99
N GLY A 220 -21.32 -0.44 2.83
CA GLY A 220 -21.78 0.91 2.62
C GLY A 220 -22.50 1.06 1.28
N ARG A 221 -23.24 2.15 1.13
CA ARG A 221 -23.93 2.52 -0.14
C ARG A 221 -23.00 3.13 -1.16
N GLY A 222 -21.68 3.24 -0.87
CA GLY A 222 -20.69 3.83 -1.76
C GLY A 222 -20.84 5.34 -1.94
N TYR A 223 -21.29 6.06 -0.91
CA TYR A 223 -21.29 7.52 -0.95
C TYR A 223 -19.85 8.04 -1.10
N PRO A 224 -19.63 9.08 -1.91
CA PRO A 224 -18.28 9.63 -2.10
C PRO A 224 -17.64 10.05 -0.78
N LEU A 225 -16.39 9.65 -0.60
CA LEU A 225 -15.57 10.08 0.53
C LEU A 225 -15.07 11.51 0.30
N ASN A 226 -15.26 12.38 1.30
CA ASN A 226 -14.65 13.72 1.27
C ASN A 226 -13.15 13.61 1.59
N LYS A 227 -12.31 13.63 0.58
CA LYS A 227 -10.86 13.51 0.73
C LYS A 227 -10.22 14.73 1.42
N ASP A 228 -10.91 15.89 1.44
CA ASP A 228 -10.38 17.12 2.07
C ASP A 228 -10.42 17.06 3.60
N GLU A 229 -11.24 16.15 4.18
CA GLU A 229 -11.30 15.88 5.61
C GLU A 229 -10.24 14.86 6.08
N LEU A 230 -9.48 14.28 5.16
CA LEU A 230 -8.45 13.32 5.52
C LEU A 230 -7.16 14.03 5.92
N MET A 231 -6.64 13.67 7.08
CA MET A 231 -5.34 14.14 7.54
C MET A 231 -4.23 13.65 6.61
N SER A 232 -3.23 14.50 6.36
CA SER A 232 -2.01 14.06 5.66
C SER A 232 -1.32 12.95 6.46
N PRO A 233 -0.81 11.91 5.81
CA PRO A 233 -0.17 10.78 6.50
C PRO A 233 0.93 11.19 7.47
N CYS A 234 1.84 12.07 7.02
CA CYS A 234 2.93 12.56 7.85
C CYS A 234 2.43 13.39 9.06
N SER A 235 1.33 14.13 8.91
CA SER A 235 0.70 14.86 10.03
C SER A 235 0.07 13.89 11.03
N MET A 236 -0.38 12.74 10.59
CA MET A 236 -0.99 11.72 11.44
C MET A 236 0.04 11.10 12.39
N PHE A 237 1.18 10.62 11.87
CA PHE A 237 2.13 9.81 12.62
C PHE A 237 3.59 10.29 12.59
N GLY A 238 3.90 11.39 11.89
CA GLY A 238 5.27 11.84 11.68
C GLY A 238 5.95 11.16 10.51
N VAL A 239 7.25 11.39 10.36
CA VAL A 239 8.05 10.87 9.26
C VAL A 239 9.24 10.09 9.80
N ARG A 240 9.42 8.84 9.36
CA ARG A 240 10.53 7.99 9.78
C ARG A 240 11.44 7.57 8.62
N ALA A 241 10.92 7.59 7.40
CA ALA A 241 11.60 7.07 6.23
C ALA A 241 12.69 8.00 5.68
N SER A 242 13.62 7.41 4.95
CA SER A 242 14.55 8.12 4.08
C SER A 242 14.75 7.24 2.83
N PHE A 243 14.64 7.84 1.65
CA PHE A 243 14.91 7.15 0.40
C PHE A 243 16.25 7.60 -0.16
N ASP A 244 17.09 6.66 -0.56
CA ASP A 244 18.41 6.95 -1.14
C ASP A 244 18.32 7.83 -2.39
N VAL A 245 17.23 7.70 -3.15
CA VAL A 245 16.98 8.53 -4.33
C VAL A 245 16.90 10.03 -4.02
N PHE A 246 16.57 10.39 -2.78
CA PHE A 246 16.54 11.77 -2.30
C PHE A 246 17.78 12.15 -1.48
N GLN A 247 18.90 11.42 -1.64
CA GLN A 247 20.20 11.76 -1.07
C GLN A 247 20.19 11.95 0.46
N GLY A 248 19.53 11.02 1.16
CA GLY A 248 19.47 11.02 2.63
C GLY A 248 18.51 12.03 3.26
N ARG A 249 17.71 12.72 2.46
CA ARG A 249 16.61 13.57 2.97
C ARG A 249 15.59 12.73 3.70
N LYS A 250 14.88 13.32 4.67
CA LYS A 250 13.72 12.67 5.29
C LYS A 250 12.56 12.64 4.30
N THR A 251 12.01 11.46 4.06
CA THR A 251 11.01 11.23 3.02
C THR A 251 9.64 10.95 3.62
N ALA A 252 8.67 11.82 3.34
CA ALA A 252 7.27 11.56 3.61
C ALA A 252 6.62 10.81 2.45
N HIS A 253 5.63 10.00 2.76
CA HIS A 253 4.73 9.41 1.77
C HIS A 253 3.48 10.28 1.64
N VAL A 254 3.13 10.64 0.42
CA VAL A 254 2.02 11.56 0.13
C VAL A 254 1.12 11.00 -0.97
N PHE A 255 -0.13 11.42 -0.98
CA PHE A 255 -1.12 11.01 -1.98
C PHE A 255 -1.80 12.22 -2.59
N SER A 256 -2.18 12.12 -3.86
CA SER A 256 -3.04 13.14 -4.46
C SER A 256 -4.51 12.98 -4.05
N ASP A 257 -4.85 11.83 -3.47
CA ASP A 257 -6.23 11.47 -3.13
C ASP A 257 -7.20 11.66 -4.30
N SER A 258 -6.75 11.33 -5.52
CA SER A 258 -7.58 11.39 -6.73
C SER A 258 -8.66 10.30 -6.76
N GLY A 259 -8.53 9.30 -5.92
CA GLY A 259 -9.33 8.09 -5.84
C GLY A 259 -8.45 6.90 -5.52
N ARG A 260 -8.98 5.70 -5.67
CA ARG A 260 -8.19 4.46 -5.55
C ARG A 260 -7.94 3.85 -6.93
N GLY A 261 -6.76 3.24 -7.09
CA GLY A 261 -6.40 2.53 -8.29
C GLY A 261 -5.71 3.39 -9.34
N CYS A 262 -5.68 2.86 -10.55
CA CYS A 262 -4.99 3.41 -11.70
C CYS A 262 -5.98 3.66 -12.84
N VAL A 263 -5.61 4.50 -13.80
CA VAL A 263 -6.38 4.72 -15.04
C VAL A 263 -6.28 3.55 -16.02
N TYR A 264 -5.42 2.57 -15.73
CA TYR A 264 -5.18 1.41 -16.59
C TYR A 264 -5.69 0.12 -15.95
N SER A 265 -6.05 -0.86 -16.79
CA SER A 265 -6.56 -2.17 -16.39
C SER A 265 -5.55 -3.29 -16.66
N CYS A 266 -4.30 -3.13 -16.19
CA CYS A 266 -3.26 -4.13 -16.39
C CYS A 266 -3.60 -5.44 -15.65
N ASP A 267 -3.49 -6.59 -16.32
CA ASP A 267 -3.93 -7.90 -15.79
C ASP A 267 -3.14 -8.37 -14.57
N PHE A 268 -1.88 -7.98 -14.49
CA PHE A 268 -0.96 -8.34 -13.40
C PHE A 268 -1.04 -7.38 -12.19
N CYS A 269 -1.84 -6.32 -12.25
CA CYS A 269 -1.80 -5.25 -11.26
C CYS A 269 -3.05 -5.25 -10.38
N SER A 270 -2.87 -5.25 -9.06
CA SER A 270 -3.97 -5.10 -8.10
C SER A 270 -4.58 -3.70 -8.10
N GLU A 271 -3.81 -2.68 -8.51
CA GLU A 271 -4.23 -1.28 -8.61
C GLU A 271 -5.01 -0.95 -9.90
N SER A 272 -5.27 -1.93 -10.75
CA SER A 272 -5.94 -1.67 -12.03
C SER A 272 -7.35 -1.11 -11.84
N ALA A 273 -7.81 -0.29 -12.79
CA ALA A 273 -9.13 0.35 -12.78
C ALA A 273 -10.30 -0.63 -12.57
N ASP A 274 -10.18 -1.82 -13.17
CA ASP A 274 -11.20 -2.88 -13.07
C ASP A 274 -11.32 -3.46 -11.65
N VAL A 275 -10.30 -3.26 -10.82
CA VAL A 275 -10.19 -3.86 -9.49
C VAL A 275 -10.48 -2.84 -8.39
N CYS A 276 -9.88 -1.66 -8.49
CA CYS A 276 -9.86 -0.69 -7.40
C CYS A 276 -10.87 0.45 -7.55
N GLY A 277 -11.63 0.49 -8.64
CA GLY A 277 -12.63 1.53 -8.87
C GLY A 277 -12.09 2.74 -9.61
N SER A 278 -12.79 3.86 -9.56
CA SER A 278 -12.56 5.02 -10.41
C SER A 278 -11.83 6.17 -9.74
N LEU A 279 -11.10 6.94 -10.54
CA LEU A 279 -10.49 8.20 -10.14
C LEU A 279 -11.53 9.34 -10.26
N ILE A 280 -12.20 9.67 -9.18
CA ILE A 280 -13.37 10.57 -9.21
C ILE A 280 -13.07 12.02 -8.79
N GLN A 281 -11.95 12.27 -8.14
CA GLN A 281 -11.63 13.60 -7.58
C GLN A 281 -10.40 14.24 -8.24
N ILE A 282 -10.13 13.91 -9.50
CA ILE A 282 -8.93 14.33 -10.22
C ILE A 282 -8.79 15.86 -10.32
N ASN A 283 -9.91 16.58 -10.45
CA ASN A 283 -9.91 18.04 -10.62
C ASN A 283 -9.39 18.80 -9.38
N THR A 284 -9.49 18.21 -8.19
CA THR A 284 -9.04 18.81 -6.93
C THR A 284 -7.78 18.17 -6.37
N SER A 285 -7.31 17.10 -7.00
CA SER A 285 -6.19 16.28 -6.50
C SER A 285 -4.86 17.05 -6.45
N ALA A 286 -4.59 17.98 -7.36
CA ALA A 286 -3.39 18.80 -7.32
C ALA A 286 -3.32 19.68 -6.06
N ASN A 287 -4.45 20.27 -5.64
CA ASN A 287 -4.50 21.07 -4.41
C ASN A 287 -4.25 20.21 -3.17
N ARG A 288 -4.83 18.99 -3.13
CA ARG A 288 -4.60 18.06 -2.03
C ARG A 288 -3.16 17.57 -1.98
N LEU A 289 -2.58 17.21 -3.13
CA LEU A 289 -1.18 16.81 -3.20
C LEU A 289 -0.26 17.94 -2.73
N TYR A 290 -0.49 19.17 -3.20
CA TYR A 290 0.27 20.34 -2.75
C TYR A 290 0.16 20.54 -1.23
N LYS A 291 -1.06 20.42 -0.66
CA LYS A 291 -1.27 20.48 0.79
C LYS A 291 -0.45 19.42 1.52
N GLN A 292 -0.46 18.18 1.04
CA GLN A 292 0.29 17.08 1.66
C GLN A 292 1.82 17.29 1.55
N LEU A 293 2.32 17.83 0.43
CA LEU A 293 3.73 18.18 0.28
C LEU A 293 4.14 19.29 1.26
N ARG A 294 3.30 20.31 1.44
CA ARG A 294 3.51 21.36 2.44
C ARG A 294 3.47 20.82 3.88
N ASP A 295 2.52 19.93 4.17
CA ASP A 295 2.45 19.29 5.48
C ASP A 295 3.69 18.42 5.73
N ALA A 296 4.23 17.76 4.71
CA ALA A 296 5.45 16.96 4.79
C ALA A 296 6.67 17.82 5.13
N GLU A 297 6.88 18.91 4.42
CA GLU A 297 7.96 19.85 4.74
C GLU A 297 7.86 20.37 6.18
N LYS A 298 6.66 20.83 6.56
CA LYS A 298 6.40 21.33 7.91
C LYS A 298 6.70 20.29 8.99
N VAL A 299 6.16 19.07 8.86
CA VAL A 299 6.34 17.99 9.84
C VAL A 299 7.81 17.59 9.97
N ILE A 300 8.54 17.48 8.86
CA ILE A 300 9.96 17.13 8.86
C ILE A 300 10.77 18.23 9.59
N LYS A 301 10.51 19.50 9.29
CA LYS A 301 11.19 20.63 9.93
C LYS A 301 10.83 20.81 11.41
N GLU A 302 9.61 20.44 11.82
CA GLU A 302 9.20 20.42 13.24
C GLU A 302 9.88 19.29 14.02
N GLU A 303 10.19 18.16 13.40
CA GLU A 303 10.93 17.07 14.04
C GLU A 303 12.41 17.45 14.25
N ASP A 304 13.03 18.04 13.23
CA ASP A 304 14.38 18.61 13.30
C ASP A 304 14.54 19.65 12.17
N SER A 305 14.76 20.89 12.54
CA SER A 305 14.92 22.01 11.58
C SER A 305 16.11 21.87 10.64
N SER A 306 17.09 21.02 10.97
CA SER A 306 18.25 20.71 10.13
C SER A 306 17.94 19.70 9.03
N PHE A 307 16.85 18.95 9.13
CA PHE A 307 16.46 17.97 8.12
C PHE A 307 16.03 18.66 6.83
N GLN A 308 16.50 18.12 5.72
CA GLN A 308 15.99 18.45 4.40
C GLN A 308 14.78 17.56 4.09
N ALA A 309 13.73 18.19 3.60
CA ALA A 309 12.48 17.49 3.30
C ALA A 309 12.49 16.84 1.92
N SER A 310 11.89 15.67 1.85
CA SER A 310 11.50 15.04 0.60
C SER A 310 10.18 14.31 0.72
N ALA A 311 9.56 13.98 -0.42
CA ALA A 311 8.33 13.21 -0.46
C ALA A 311 8.27 12.27 -1.65
N PHE A 312 7.74 11.07 -1.43
CA PHE A 312 7.35 10.17 -2.51
C PHE A 312 5.83 10.15 -2.66
N ILE A 313 5.36 10.32 -3.90
CA ILE A 313 3.94 10.32 -4.23
C ILE A 313 3.54 8.89 -4.53
N GLU A 314 2.71 8.31 -3.67
CA GLU A 314 2.29 6.90 -3.71
C GLU A 314 1.17 6.61 -4.72
N ASP A 315 0.68 7.61 -5.43
CA ASP A 315 -0.28 7.38 -6.51
C ASP A 315 0.28 6.37 -7.51
N SER A 316 -0.50 5.40 -7.95
CA SER A 316 -0.11 4.45 -9.03
C SER A 316 0.29 5.16 -10.33
N SER A 317 -0.16 6.40 -10.50
CA SER A 317 0.29 7.35 -11.50
C SER A 317 0.03 8.75 -10.97
N VAL A 318 1.07 9.56 -10.82
CA VAL A 318 1.00 10.92 -10.25
C VAL A 318 -0.10 11.72 -10.92
N LEU A 319 -1.10 12.14 -10.10
CA LEU A 319 -2.27 12.88 -10.58
C LEU A 319 -2.93 12.22 -11.81
N ALA A 320 -2.93 10.87 -11.84
CA ALA A 320 -3.41 10.05 -12.96
C ALA A 320 -2.74 10.37 -14.33
N GLY A 321 -1.58 11.02 -14.31
CA GLY A 321 -0.90 11.52 -15.50
C GLY A 321 -1.69 12.62 -16.22
N SER A 322 -2.56 13.36 -15.58
CA SER A 322 -3.31 14.47 -16.15
C SER A 322 -2.41 15.68 -16.37
N THR A 323 -2.25 16.13 -17.62
CA THR A 323 -1.44 17.33 -17.93
C THR A 323 -1.95 18.56 -17.19
N ALA A 324 -3.26 18.76 -17.14
CA ALA A 324 -3.87 19.90 -16.45
C ALA A 324 -3.60 19.87 -14.93
N SER A 325 -3.69 18.69 -14.30
CA SER A 325 -3.43 18.56 -12.86
C SER A 325 -1.94 18.71 -12.51
N LEU A 326 -1.05 18.19 -13.37
CA LEU A 326 0.40 18.38 -13.21
C LEU A 326 0.79 19.85 -13.38
N GLN A 327 0.24 20.55 -14.40
CA GLN A 327 0.47 21.98 -14.57
C GLN A 327 -0.08 22.79 -13.39
N LYS A 328 -1.27 22.44 -12.90
CA LYS A 328 -1.84 23.08 -11.71
C LYS A 328 -0.92 22.93 -10.48
N LEU A 329 -0.25 21.79 -10.35
CA LEU A 329 0.73 21.59 -9.27
C LEU A 329 1.93 22.55 -9.44
N VAL A 330 2.46 22.71 -10.66
CA VAL A 330 3.51 23.70 -10.96
C VAL A 330 3.08 25.12 -10.58
N ASP A 331 1.86 25.50 -10.95
CA ASP A 331 1.31 26.83 -10.65
C ASP A 331 1.23 27.07 -9.12
N LEU A 332 0.75 26.09 -8.37
CA LEU A 332 0.68 26.17 -6.90
C LEU A 332 2.04 26.36 -6.23
N PHE A 333 3.07 25.66 -6.72
CA PHE A 333 4.45 25.83 -6.22
C PHE A 333 5.04 27.20 -6.64
N SER A 334 4.68 27.70 -7.81
CA SER A 334 5.13 29.02 -8.27
C SER A 334 4.52 30.15 -7.44
N ASP A 335 3.23 30.02 -7.10
CA ASP A 335 2.52 31.00 -6.28
C ASP A 335 2.94 30.94 -4.81
N HIS A 336 3.22 29.72 -4.30
CA HIS A 336 3.53 29.47 -2.89
C HIS A 336 4.66 28.43 -2.79
N PRO A 337 5.93 28.84 -2.94
CA PRO A 337 7.07 27.90 -2.91
C PRO A 337 7.21 27.16 -1.58
N ILE A 338 7.57 25.88 -1.65
CA ILE A 338 7.97 25.05 -0.52
C ILE A 338 9.32 24.39 -0.82
N ASP A 339 10.16 24.24 0.22
CA ASP A 339 11.49 23.65 0.11
C ASP A 339 11.40 22.13 0.32
N ILE A 340 11.02 21.42 -0.74
CA ILE A 340 10.87 19.97 -0.73
C ILE A 340 11.33 19.36 -2.06
N SER A 341 12.12 18.28 -2.00
CA SER A 341 12.37 17.42 -3.15
C SER A 341 11.31 16.34 -3.22
N PHE A 342 10.72 16.09 -4.36
CA PHE A 342 9.68 15.07 -4.45
C PHE A 342 9.76 14.26 -5.75
N GLY A 343 9.04 13.16 -5.77
CA GLY A 343 8.99 12.26 -6.93
C GLY A 343 7.77 11.36 -6.88
N GLY A 344 7.58 10.56 -7.91
CA GLY A 344 6.44 9.64 -7.99
C GLY A 344 6.48 8.80 -9.25
N GLN A 345 5.33 8.24 -9.64
CA GLN A 345 5.23 7.24 -10.69
C GLN A 345 4.44 7.76 -11.89
N LEU A 346 4.92 7.45 -13.10
CA LEU A 346 4.18 7.57 -14.36
C LEU A 346 4.49 6.36 -15.24
N THR A 347 3.62 6.08 -16.21
CA THR A 347 4.02 5.15 -17.27
C THR A 347 5.00 5.83 -18.23
N ILE A 348 5.81 5.05 -18.96
CA ILE A 348 6.75 5.57 -19.96
C ILE A 348 6.02 6.46 -20.97
N ASP A 349 4.87 6.03 -21.46
CA ASP A 349 4.08 6.80 -22.44
C ASP A 349 3.46 8.08 -21.84
N GLN A 350 3.08 8.05 -20.57
CA GLN A 350 2.62 9.26 -19.88
C GLN A 350 3.76 10.27 -19.72
N ALA A 351 4.92 9.80 -19.30
CA ALA A 351 6.09 10.66 -19.08
C ALA A 351 6.57 11.29 -20.41
N LEU A 352 6.71 10.50 -21.47
CA LEU A 352 7.08 11.01 -22.80
C LEU A 352 6.11 12.06 -23.32
N ALA A 353 4.81 11.84 -23.17
CA ALA A 353 3.79 12.80 -23.59
C ALA A 353 3.77 14.10 -22.77
N ARG A 354 4.55 14.17 -21.67
CA ARG A 354 4.53 15.29 -20.71
C ARG A 354 5.91 15.84 -20.37
N ILE A 355 6.88 15.61 -21.25
CA ILE A 355 8.27 16.06 -21.04
C ILE A 355 8.34 17.55 -20.72
N ASP A 356 7.54 18.40 -21.38
CA ASP A 356 7.56 19.83 -21.12
C ASP A 356 7.04 20.17 -19.73
N VAL A 357 5.97 19.51 -19.27
CA VAL A 357 5.47 19.69 -17.90
C VAL A 357 6.46 19.14 -16.87
N LEU A 358 7.15 18.03 -17.17
CA LEU A 358 8.20 17.49 -16.29
C LEU A 358 9.39 18.46 -16.16
N LYS A 359 9.74 19.22 -17.21
CA LYS A 359 10.74 20.30 -17.12
C LYS A 359 10.31 21.40 -16.14
N GLU A 360 9.03 21.79 -16.17
CA GLU A 360 8.51 22.78 -15.22
C GLU A 360 8.43 22.22 -13.80
N LEU A 361 7.98 20.97 -13.63
CA LEU A 361 7.97 20.28 -12.34
C LEU A 361 9.38 20.17 -11.73
N LYS A 362 10.41 19.94 -12.55
CA LYS A 362 11.80 19.91 -12.09
C LYS A 362 12.21 21.23 -11.43
N LYS A 363 11.79 22.36 -11.95
CA LYS A 363 12.10 23.68 -11.40
C LYS A 363 11.51 23.89 -10.00
N VAL A 364 10.46 23.14 -9.66
CA VAL A 364 9.76 23.23 -8.38
C VAL A 364 10.02 22.05 -7.44
N GLY A 365 11.05 21.22 -7.73
CA GLY A 365 11.54 20.17 -6.84
C GLY A 365 11.15 18.75 -7.21
N PHE A 366 10.57 18.48 -8.38
CA PHE A 366 10.33 17.12 -8.85
C PHE A 366 11.65 16.49 -9.34
N ASP A 367 12.30 15.73 -8.49
CA ASP A 367 13.67 15.24 -8.70
C ASP A 367 13.73 13.75 -9.10
N TYR A 368 12.65 13.03 -8.93
CA TYR A 368 12.65 11.58 -9.14
C TYR A 368 11.37 11.09 -9.83
N LEU A 369 11.54 10.25 -10.84
CA LEU A 369 10.47 9.55 -11.53
C LEU A 369 10.70 8.03 -11.46
N PHE A 370 9.67 7.28 -11.09
CA PHE A 370 9.68 5.82 -11.15
C PHE A 370 8.77 5.36 -12.31
N VAL A 371 9.24 4.42 -13.13
CA VAL A 371 8.49 3.92 -14.29
C VAL A 371 8.43 2.41 -14.33
N GLY A 372 7.34 1.85 -14.81
CA GLY A 372 7.24 0.42 -15.08
C GLY A 372 7.76 0.09 -16.48
N ILE A 373 8.93 -0.54 -16.58
CA ILE A 373 9.44 -1.16 -17.81
C ILE A 373 8.75 -2.51 -18.01
N GLU A 374 8.65 -3.28 -16.96
CA GLU A 374 8.11 -4.63 -16.80
C GLU A 374 8.90 -5.64 -17.64
N THR A 375 8.76 -5.62 -18.96
CA THR A 375 9.42 -6.52 -19.89
C THR A 375 9.76 -5.81 -21.19
N MET A 376 10.67 -6.37 -21.98
CA MET A 376 10.95 -5.92 -23.35
C MET A 376 10.44 -6.89 -24.42
N ASN A 377 9.78 -7.97 -24.04
CA ASN A 377 9.17 -8.88 -25.00
C ASN A 377 8.01 -8.17 -25.72
N PRO A 378 8.09 -7.95 -27.05
CA PRO A 378 7.07 -7.19 -27.79
C PRO A 378 5.66 -7.77 -27.67
N ASP A 379 5.53 -9.09 -27.62
CA ASP A 379 4.24 -9.77 -27.54
C ASP A 379 3.57 -9.52 -26.18
N LEU A 380 4.35 -9.54 -25.11
CA LEU A 380 3.85 -9.27 -23.77
C LEU A 380 3.58 -7.77 -23.58
N VAL A 381 4.43 -6.90 -24.10
CA VAL A 381 4.23 -5.44 -24.06
C VAL A 381 2.95 -5.05 -24.80
N SER A 382 2.65 -5.69 -25.93
CA SER A 382 1.44 -5.41 -26.71
C SER A 382 0.15 -5.75 -25.97
N GLY A 383 0.19 -6.67 -25.02
CA GLY A 383 -0.92 -7.05 -24.13
C GLY A 383 -1.11 -6.11 -22.94
N MET A 384 -0.15 -5.23 -22.66
CA MET A 384 -0.26 -4.27 -21.55
C MET A 384 -1.13 -3.08 -21.92
N VAL A 385 -2.25 -2.92 -21.26
CA VAL A 385 -3.23 -1.83 -21.53
C VAL A 385 -2.61 -0.43 -21.36
N LYS A 386 -1.60 -0.32 -20.50
CA LYS A 386 -0.87 0.96 -20.26
C LYS A 386 0.05 1.38 -21.39
N VAL A 387 0.28 0.51 -22.36
CA VAL A 387 1.20 0.74 -23.50
C VAL A 387 0.39 1.18 -24.72
N LYS A 388 0.65 2.39 -25.21
CA LYS A 388 0.01 2.89 -26.42
C LYS A 388 0.58 2.19 -27.67
N ARG A 389 -0.25 1.97 -28.67
CA ARG A 389 0.23 1.59 -30.00
C ARG A 389 1.12 2.70 -30.53
N SER A 390 2.32 2.38 -30.97
CA SER A 390 3.32 3.31 -31.49
C SER A 390 4.16 2.62 -32.56
N GLU A 391 4.64 3.38 -33.53
CA GLU A 391 5.63 2.91 -34.51
C GLU A 391 6.99 2.62 -33.83
N ASP A 392 7.32 3.36 -32.77
CA ASP A 392 8.51 3.11 -31.97
C ASP A 392 8.33 1.87 -31.08
N SER A 393 9.33 1.02 -31.05
CA SER A 393 9.38 -0.11 -30.13
C SER A 393 9.42 0.36 -28.67
N TRP A 394 9.04 -0.53 -27.75
CA TRP A 394 9.08 -0.25 -26.32
C TRP A 394 10.48 0.13 -25.83
N ILE A 395 11.51 -0.54 -26.36
CA ILE A 395 12.92 -0.24 -26.09
C ILE A 395 13.26 1.20 -26.49
N VAL A 396 12.90 1.60 -27.70
CA VAL A 396 13.18 2.94 -28.24
C VAL A 396 12.48 4.02 -27.41
N ARG A 397 11.23 3.78 -27.00
CA ARG A 397 10.48 4.72 -26.13
C ARG A 397 11.11 4.85 -24.74
N SER A 398 11.52 3.74 -24.15
CA SER A 398 12.24 3.75 -22.86
C SER A 398 13.53 4.55 -22.98
N GLU A 399 14.29 4.34 -24.04
CA GLU A 399 15.53 5.06 -24.29
C GLU A 399 15.32 6.56 -24.50
N LYS A 400 14.31 6.94 -25.31
CA LYS A 400 13.93 8.35 -25.48
C LYS A 400 13.57 9.01 -24.14
N LEU A 401 12.84 8.29 -23.27
CA LEU A 401 12.51 8.80 -21.94
C LEU A 401 13.77 9.02 -21.10
N PHE A 402 14.66 8.04 -21.01
CA PHE A 402 15.88 8.16 -20.20
C PHE A 402 16.80 9.28 -20.71
N ALA A 403 16.93 9.44 -22.04
CA ALA A 403 17.66 10.55 -22.61
C ALA A 403 17.05 11.90 -22.20
N SER A 404 15.73 12.06 -22.35
CA SER A 404 15.03 13.30 -21.98
C SER A 404 15.14 13.60 -20.48
N LEU A 405 14.98 12.60 -19.61
CA LEU A 405 15.10 12.79 -18.16
C LEU A 405 16.54 13.15 -17.74
N SER A 406 17.54 12.56 -18.41
CA SER A 406 18.95 12.91 -18.20
C SER A 406 19.23 14.39 -18.56
N GLU A 407 18.68 14.88 -19.69
CA GLU A 407 18.79 16.30 -20.08
C GLU A 407 18.10 17.25 -19.09
N ILE A 408 16.94 16.85 -18.56
CA ILE A 408 16.17 17.64 -17.59
C ILE A 408 16.81 17.61 -16.21
N GLY A 409 17.58 16.56 -15.87
CA GLY A 409 18.15 16.33 -14.57
C GLY A 409 17.14 15.72 -13.55
N ILE A 410 16.17 14.94 -14.04
CA ILE A 410 15.28 14.13 -13.19
C ILE A 410 15.85 12.72 -13.12
N SER A 411 16.11 12.22 -11.91
CA SER A 411 16.53 10.83 -11.69
C SER A 411 15.41 9.86 -12.01
N CYS A 412 15.75 8.67 -12.50
CA CYS A 412 14.75 7.69 -12.90
C CYS A 412 15.07 6.29 -12.39
N GLY A 413 14.13 5.71 -11.63
CA GLY A 413 14.11 4.29 -11.31
C GLY A 413 13.09 3.52 -12.15
N ALA A 414 13.14 2.20 -12.09
CA ALA A 414 12.19 1.37 -12.83
C ALA A 414 11.82 0.08 -12.12
N SER A 415 10.61 -0.43 -12.41
CA SER A 415 10.21 -1.79 -12.07
C SER A 415 10.33 -2.73 -13.27
N LEU A 416 10.75 -3.95 -12.97
CA LEU A 416 10.74 -5.09 -13.86
C LEU A 416 9.76 -6.12 -13.30
N LEU A 417 9.04 -6.80 -14.19
CA LEU A 417 8.07 -7.79 -13.81
C LEU A 417 8.34 -9.08 -14.58
N PHE A 418 8.60 -10.15 -13.85
CA PHE A 418 8.81 -11.48 -14.39
C PHE A 418 7.62 -12.39 -14.10
N GLY A 419 7.55 -13.54 -14.76
CA GLY A 419 6.45 -14.51 -14.58
C GLY A 419 5.17 -14.12 -15.31
N ILE A 420 5.26 -13.33 -16.36
CA ILE A 420 4.13 -12.95 -17.22
C ILE A 420 4.14 -13.64 -18.58
N GLY A 421 5.01 -14.67 -18.76
CA GLY A 421 5.13 -15.47 -19.98
C GLY A 421 6.44 -15.30 -20.76
N GLU A 422 7.37 -14.51 -20.23
CA GLU A 422 8.70 -14.33 -20.81
C GLU A 422 9.62 -15.55 -20.56
N THR A 423 10.62 -15.70 -21.43
CA THR A 423 11.66 -16.73 -21.27
C THR A 423 12.81 -16.21 -20.40
N GLN A 424 13.60 -17.14 -19.81
CA GLN A 424 14.81 -16.76 -19.06
C GLN A 424 15.79 -15.95 -19.92
N LYS A 425 15.97 -16.32 -21.18
CA LYS A 425 16.78 -15.56 -22.14
C LYS A 425 16.29 -14.12 -22.29
N SER A 426 14.97 -13.90 -22.33
CA SER A 426 14.38 -12.57 -22.41
C SER A 426 14.64 -11.74 -21.15
N ARG A 427 14.60 -12.37 -19.96
CA ARG A 427 14.96 -11.73 -18.67
C ARG A 427 16.41 -11.26 -18.66
N ILE A 428 17.32 -12.14 -19.06
CA ILE A 428 18.76 -11.82 -19.15
C ILE A 428 19.00 -10.67 -20.14
N SER A 429 18.40 -10.73 -21.34
CA SER A 429 18.52 -9.66 -22.33
C SER A 429 18.00 -8.31 -21.83
N LEU A 430 16.98 -8.31 -20.96
CA LEU A 430 16.51 -7.09 -20.30
C LEU A 430 17.59 -6.49 -19.40
N PHE A 431 18.28 -7.30 -18.58
CA PHE A 431 19.39 -6.80 -17.76
C PHE A 431 20.54 -6.26 -18.61
N GLU A 432 20.93 -6.95 -19.69
CA GLU A 432 21.94 -6.45 -20.63
C GLU A 432 21.57 -5.09 -21.22
N GLN A 433 20.30 -4.88 -21.53
CA GLN A 433 19.81 -3.60 -22.05
C GLN A 433 19.83 -2.51 -20.96
N ILE A 434 19.50 -2.85 -19.72
CA ILE A 434 19.60 -1.94 -18.59
C ILE A 434 21.04 -1.48 -18.37
N VAL A 435 22.01 -2.38 -18.48
CA VAL A 435 23.45 -2.02 -18.42
C VAL A 435 23.80 -0.98 -19.50
N LYS A 436 23.33 -1.17 -20.73
CA LYS A 436 23.54 -0.20 -21.81
C LYS A 436 22.95 1.17 -21.48
N TRP A 437 21.71 1.20 -21.00
CA TRP A 437 21.04 2.44 -20.61
C TRP A 437 21.77 3.15 -19.46
N ARG A 438 22.19 2.41 -18.44
CA ARG A 438 22.94 2.98 -17.30
C ARG A 438 24.27 3.58 -17.73
N ARG A 439 24.96 2.97 -18.67
CA ARG A 439 26.21 3.52 -19.24
C ARG A 439 25.98 4.82 -19.99
N SER A 440 24.86 4.93 -20.72
CA SER A 440 24.54 6.09 -21.53
C SER A 440 23.86 7.22 -20.76
N TYR A 441 22.94 6.89 -19.86
CA TYR A 441 22.03 7.86 -19.22
C TYR A 441 22.10 7.84 -17.68
N LYS A 442 22.83 6.92 -17.07
CA LYS A 442 22.85 6.61 -15.63
C LYS A 442 21.50 6.03 -15.11
N PHE A 443 20.54 5.73 -15.96
CA PHE A 443 19.21 5.23 -15.66
C PHE A 443 18.94 3.88 -16.32
N PRO A 444 17.97 3.10 -15.79
CA PRO A 444 17.23 3.28 -14.54
C PRO A 444 18.06 2.93 -13.30
N SER A 445 17.86 3.70 -12.21
CA SER A 445 18.45 3.42 -10.90
C SER A 445 17.61 4.12 -9.82
N PRO A 446 17.08 3.43 -8.78
CA PRO A 446 17.16 1.97 -8.56
C PRO A 446 16.31 1.15 -9.53
N ILE A 447 16.46 -0.18 -9.44
CA ILE A 447 15.61 -1.14 -10.14
C ILE A 447 14.89 -1.97 -9.08
N ALA A 448 13.57 -2.01 -9.15
CA ALA A 448 12.75 -2.98 -8.42
C ALA A 448 12.46 -4.18 -9.33
N ILE A 449 12.74 -5.38 -8.85
CA ILE A 449 12.45 -6.61 -9.57
C ILE A 449 11.29 -7.28 -8.87
N ASN A 450 10.21 -7.52 -9.61
CA ASN A 450 9.01 -8.16 -9.11
C ASN A 450 8.73 -9.43 -9.92
N TRP A 451 8.12 -10.41 -9.26
CA TRP A 451 7.57 -11.57 -9.93
C TRP A 451 6.05 -11.51 -9.85
N ALA A 452 5.38 -11.69 -10.98
CA ALA A 452 3.94 -11.56 -11.07
C ALA A 452 3.23 -12.64 -10.24
N VAL A 453 2.21 -12.22 -9.51
CA VAL A 453 1.35 -13.10 -8.70
C VAL A 453 -0.10 -12.93 -9.11
N GLN A 454 -0.88 -14.00 -8.93
CA GLN A 454 -2.31 -13.94 -9.14
C GLN A 454 -2.97 -13.16 -8.00
N HIS A 455 -3.55 -12.03 -8.32
CA HIS A 455 -4.31 -11.23 -7.34
C HIS A 455 -5.73 -11.75 -7.16
N PRO A 456 -6.28 -11.79 -5.93
CA PRO A 456 -7.61 -12.31 -5.65
C PRO A 456 -8.73 -11.69 -6.48
N ARG A 457 -8.71 -10.37 -6.65
CA ARG A 457 -9.77 -9.63 -7.37
C ARG A 457 -9.77 -9.83 -8.89
N LYS A 458 -8.74 -10.40 -9.48
CA LYS A 458 -8.63 -10.63 -10.94
C LYS A 458 -9.40 -11.87 -11.43
N GLY A 459 -10.43 -12.28 -10.69
CA GLY A 459 -11.41 -13.24 -11.17
C GLY A 459 -11.05 -14.70 -10.96
N ASN A 460 -9.98 -14.97 -10.26
CA ASN A 460 -9.71 -16.32 -9.80
C ASN A 460 -10.19 -16.43 -8.35
N ASP A 461 -11.46 -16.82 -8.16
CA ASP A 461 -12.01 -17.10 -6.84
C ASP A 461 -11.39 -18.34 -6.16
N GLY A 462 -10.22 -18.72 -6.70
CA GLY A 462 -9.33 -19.67 -6.08
C GLY A 462 -9.89 -21.06 -6.11
N GLY A 463 -10.13 -21.57 -7.28
CA GLY A 463 -10.37 -22.98 -7.46
C GLY A 463 -9.42 -23.80 -6.59
N ALA A 464 -9.60 -25.08 -6.47
CA ALA A 464 -8.92 -25.98 -5.53
C ALA A 464 -7.37 -25.82 -5.43
N ASN A 465 -6.76 -25.12 -6.38
CA ASN A 465 -5.31 -24.89 -6.48
C ASN A 465 -4.84 -23.54 -5.89
N TYR A 466 -5.75 -22.60 -5.59
CA TYR A 466 -5.36 -21.34 -4.95
C TYR A 466 -5.39 -21.54 -3.43
N ARG A 467 -4.29 -22.05 -2.90
CA ARG A 467 -4.18 -22.30 -1.47
C ARG A 467 -2.96 -21.56 -0.95
N TYR A 468 -3.15 -20.63 -0.03
CA TYR A 468 -2.09 -20.18 0.85
C TYR A 468 -1.67 -21.28 1.83
N VAL A 469 -1.58 -22.53 1.35
CA VAL A 469 -1.33 -23.71 2.15
C VAL A 469 0.04 -23.66 2.79
N ASN A 470 0.96 -22.92 2.17
CA ASN A 470 2.35 -22.83 2.59
C ASN A 470 2.67 -21.54 3.36
N TRP A 471 1.68 -20.81 3.77
CA TRP A 471 1.92 -19.69 4.67
C TRP A 471 2.64 -20.18 5.94
N GLY A 472 3.77 -19.58 6.23
CA GLY A 472 4.60 -19.98 7.33
C GLY A 472 5.62 -21.06 6.97
N ILE A 473 5.63 -21.60 5.77
CA ILE A 473 6.72 -22.45 5.26
C ILE A 473 7.68 -21.55 4.49
N PRO A 474 8.90 -21.30 5.02
CA PRO A 474 9.90 -20.52 4.31
C PRO A 474 10.14 -21.14 2.93
N VAL A 475 10.00 -20.36 1.87
CA VAL A 475 10.38 -20.79 0.52
C VAL A 475 11.91 -20.71 0.35
N GLY A 476 12.62 -20.70 1.52
CA GLY A 476 14.04 -20.85 1.66
C GLY A 476 14.86 -19.97 0.73
N PRO A 477 15.58 -20.57 -0.22
CA PRO A 477 16.50 -19.86 -1.09
C PRO A 477 15.88 -18.74 -1.95
N PHE A 478 14.56 -18.78 -2.22
CA PHE A 478 13.89 -17.68 -2.92
C PHE A 478 13.80 -16.42 -2.07
N LEU A 479 13.57 -16.56 -0.77
CA LEU A 479 13.53 -15.43 0.15
C LEU A 479 14.91 -14.77 0.29
N ASP A 480 15.99 -15.57 0.24
CA ASP A 480 17.35 -15.04 0.24
C ASP A 480 17.70 -14.32 -1.06
N ALA A 481 17.21 -14.82 -2.18
CA ALA A 481 17.45 -14.27 -3.52
C ALA A 481 16.56 -13.03 -3.81
N PHE A 482 15.26 -13.16 -3.56
CA PHE A 482 14.27 -12.10 -3.78
C PHE A 482 13.41 -11.94 -2.52
N LYS A 483 13.85 -11.08 -1.63
CA LYS A 483 13.27 -10.91 -0.29
C LYS A 483 11.79 -10.49 -0.29
N ASP A 484 11.30 -9.91 -1.37
CA ASP A 484 10.02 -9.21 -1.39
C ASP A 484 8.84 -10.01 -1.97
N PHE A 485 9.06 -11.15 -2.65
CA PHE A 485 7.97 -11.86 -3.33
C PHE A 485 8.13 -13.38 -3.41
N GLY A 486 9.12 -13.96 -2.72
CA GLY A 486 9.44 -15.38 -2.84
C GLY A 486 8.24 -16.31 -2.66
N GLU A 487 7.55 -16.18 -1.54
CA GLU A 487 6.45 -17.12 -1.25
C GLU A 487 5.23 -16.91 -2.15
N ALA A 488 4.77 -15.69 -2.32
CA ALA A 488 3.58 -15.42 -3.11
C ALA A 488 3.79 -15.80 -4.58
N SER A 489 4.95 -15.51 -5.15
CA SER A 489 5.27 -15.83 -6.54
C SER A 489 5.41 -17.32 -6.79
N VAL A 490 5.92 -18.08 -5.82
CA VAL A 490 5.99 -19.55 -5.92
C VAL A 490 4.63 -20.22 -5.73
N SER A 491 3.82 -19.67 -4.80
CA SER A 491 2.53 -20.28 -4.46
C SER A 491 1.40 -19.88 -5.40
N TYR A 492 1.48 -18.69 -6.01
CA TYR A 492 0.39 -18.10 -6.80
C TYR A 492 0.86 -17.45 -8.10
N PRO A 493 1.43 -18.21 -9.03
CA PRO A 493 1.77 -17.67 -10.34
C PRO A 493 0.50 -17.19 -11.06
N ILE A 494 0.65 -16.27 -11.99
CA ILE A 494 -0.46 -15.89 -12.89
C ILE A 494 -0.98 -17.15 -13.59
N ALA A 495 -2.29 -17.23 -13.78
CA ALA A 495 -2.93 -18.39 -14.40
C ALA A 495 -2.27 -18.74 -15.74
N GLY A 496 -1.88 -20.00 -15.90
CA GLY A 496 -1.20 -20.50 -17.09
C GLY A 496 0.32 -20.27 -17.12
N GLN A 497 0.90 -19.67 -16.08
CA GLN A 497 2.34 -19.51 -15.93
C GLN A 497 2.90 -20.49 -14.90
N ASP A 498 4.12 -20.95 -15.13
CA ASP A 498 4.85 -21.76 -14.16
C ASP A 498 5.44 -20.86 -13.05
N PRO A 499 5.53 -21.38 -11.81
CA PRO A 499 6.28 -20.71 -10.77
C PRO A 499 7.76 -20.56 -11.14
N PRO A 500 8.47 -19.55 -10.58
CA PRO A 500 9.88 -19.37 -10.84
C PRO A 500 10.69 -20.60 -10.39
N ARG A 501 11.71 -20.98 -11.17
CA ARG A 501 12.67 -22.00 -10.77
C ARG A 501 13.85 -21.36 -10.03
N LEU A 502 14.33 -22.02 -8.99
CA LEU A 502 15.37 -21.47 -8.12
C LEU A 502 16.66 -21.11 -8.88
N GLU A 503 17.05 -21.95 -9.83
CA GLU A 503 18.25 -21.76 -10.64
C GLU A 503 18.14 -20.50 -11.52
N GLU A 504 16.97 -20.28 -12.12
CA GLU A 504 16.68 -19.07 -12.92
C GLU A 504 16.72 -17.81 -12.06
N VAL A 505 16.16 -17.89 -10.84
CA VAL A 505 16.17 -16.76 -9.90
C VAL A 505 17.59 -16.44 -9.46
N LYS A 506 18.40 -17.43 -9.10
CA LYS A 506 19.80 -17.24 -8.71
C LYS A 506 20.63 -16.59 -9.82
N GLU A 507 20.50 -17.09 -11.05
CA GLU A 507 21.19 -16.50 -12.21
C GLU A 507 20.85 -15.02 -12.39
N LEU A 508 19.56 -14.66 -12.24
CA LEU A 508 19.12 -13.25 -12.35
C LEU A 508 19.66 -12.40 -11.19
N VAL A 509 19.75 -12.94 -9.98
CA VAL A 509 20.32 -12.24 -8.83
C VAL A 509 21.79 -11.98 -9.03
N ASP A 510 22.55 -12.97 -9.52
CA ASP A 510 23.97 -12.81 -9.81
C ASP A 510 24.20 -11.69 -10.83
N ILE A 511 23.45 -11.70 -11.94
CA ILE A 511 23.50 -10.65 -12.96
C ILE A 511 23.11 -9.29 -12.35
N TYR A 512 22.06 -9.25 -11.51
CA TYR A 512 21.63 -8.01 -10.86
C TYR A 512 22.72 -7.40 -9.96
N HIS A 513 23.44 -8.23 -9.22
CA HIS A 513 24.56 -7.78 -8.40
C HIS A 513 25.72 -7.24 -9.24
N GLU A 514 26.01 -7.87 -10.38
CA GLU A 514 27.01 -7.38 -11.33
C GLU A 514 26.67 -6.00 -11.92
N ILE A 515 25.37 -5.72 -12.11
CA ILE A 515 24.90 -4.42 -12.61
C ILE A 515 25.07 -3.31 -11.56
N LEU A 516 24.93 -3.66 -10.28
CA LEU A 516 24.97 -2.70 -9.17
C LEU A 516 26.39 -2.35 -8.71
N GLN A 517 27.38 -3.16 -9.06
CA GLN A 517 28.81 -2.89 -8.84
C GLN A 517 29.34 -1.93 -9.92
#